data_35e4d078c53776fc59d7f0614e2fefa3
#
_entry.id   35e4d078c53776fc59d7f0614e2fefa3
#
_cell.length_a   1.000
_cell.length_b   1.000
_cell.length_c   1.000
_cell.angle_alpha   90.00
_cell.angle_beta   90.00
_cell.angle_gamma   90.00
#
_symmetry.space_group_name_H-M   'P 1'
#
loop_
_entity.id
_entity.type
_entity.pdbx_description
1 polymer ?
#
loop_
_entity_poly.entity_id
_entity_poly.type
_entity_poly.pdbx_seq_one_letter_code
_entity_poly.pdbx_strand_id
1 'polypeptide(L)'
;MVNIVNQDDGSGGTADRKNREYGGIVRGNLVLESPMGKVGNPKKDLDVYITHRDIRYGDITFHSHPSGQIIERPDNAGGTIIGGVTKTFQWVRAPSIDDINKASGTDYEFSRGDGIVYIYNRSGVQATIPQKRFITPKK
;
A
#
# COMPACT_ATOMS: atom_id res chain seq x y z
N MET A 1 2.07 -13.77 2.41
CA MET A 1 1.67 -12.36 2.27
C MET A 1 2.85 -11.41 2.46
N VAL A 2 3.50 -11.48 3.57
CA VAL A 2 4.53 -10.51 3.99
C VAL A 2 5.70 -10.39 3.02
N ASN A 3 6.27 -11.49 2.56
CA ASN A 3 7.38 -11.46 1.60
C ASN A 3 6.99 -10.80 0.28
N ILE A 4 5.74 -10.92 -0.12
CA ILE A 4 5.22 -10.32 -1.35
C ILE A 4 5.14 -8.80 -1.21
N VAL A 5 4.52 -8.30 -0.13
CA VAL A 5 4.37 -6.86 0.08
C VAL A 5 5.69 -6.18 0.45
N ASN A 6 6.65 -6.91 1.01
CA ASN A 6 7.98 -6.40 1.35
C ASN A 6 8.88 -6.15 0.13
N GLN A 7 8.43 -6.43 -1.08
CA GLN A 7 9.10 -5.94 -2.29
C GLN A 7 9.17 -4.40 -2.30
N ASP A 8 8.21 -3.74 -1.67
CA ASP A 8 8.34 -2.36 -1.18
C ASP A 8 8.84 -2.42 0.27
N ASP A 9 10.05 -1.96 0.51
CA ASP A 9 10.70 -2.01 1.83
C ASP A 9 10.20 -0.95 2.84
N GLY A 10 9.24 -0.13 2.44
CA GLY A 10 8.65 0.90 3.29
C GLY A 10 9.47 2.17 3.41
N SER A 11 10.63 2.29 2.74
CA SER A 11 11.53 3.42 2.91
C SER A 11 11.13 4.69 2.13
N GLY A 12 10.08 4.61 1.31
CA GLY A 12 9.63 5.75 0.53
C GLY A 12 10.51 6.07 -0.67
N GLY A 13 10.38 7.29 -1.19
CA GLY A 13 11.15 7.76 -2.34
C GLY A 13 10.50 7.47 -3.67
N THR A 14 11.29 7.54 -4.74
CA THR A 14 10.79 7.56 -6.13
C THR A 14 11.09 6.28 -6.92
N ALA A 15 11.74 5.29 -6.31
CA ALA A 15 12.02 4.02 -6.99
C ALA A 15 10.73 3.30 -7.39
N ASP A 16 10.73 2.66 -8.54
CA ASP A 16 9.55 1.97 -9.11
C ASP A 16 8.92 0.98 -8.13
N ARG A 17 9.74 0.18 -7.45
CA ARG A 17 9.27 -0.82 -6.48
C ARG A 17 8.48 -0.23 -5.30
N LYS A 18 8.60 1.06 -5.05
CA LYS A 18 7.95 1.78 -3.95
C LYS A 18 6.74 2.58 -4.41
N ASN A 19 6.44 2.54 -5.69
CA ASN A 19 5.36 3.27 -6.33
C ASN A 19 4.43 2.36 -7.15
N ARG A 20 4.25 1.13 -6.67
CA ARG A 20 3.31 0.14 -7.20
C ARG A 20 2.77 -0.73 -6.07
N GLU A 21 1.65 -1.35 -6.31
CA GLU A 21 1.07 -2.31 -5.38
C GLU A 21 1.58 -3.72 -5.63
N TYR A 22 1.72 -4.47 -4.56
CA TYR A 22 1.99 -5.90 -4.53
C TYR A 22 0.89 -6.58 -3.75
N GLY A 23 0.56 -7.81 -4.10
CA GLY A 23 -0.47 -8.52 -3.38
C GLY A 23 -0.74 -9.90 -3.95
N GLY A 24 -1.83 -10.47 -3.54
CA GLY A 24 -2.21 -11.81 -3.95
C GLY A 24 -3.50 -12.29 -3.32
N ILE A 25 -3.66 -13.58 -3.39
CA ILE A 25 -4.84 -14.29 -2.89
C ILE A 25 -4.37 -15.35 -1.90
N VAL A 26 -5.06 -15.46 -0.78
CA VAL A 26 -4.92 -16.60 0.14
C VAL A 26 -6.09 -17.54 -0.07
N ARG A 27 -5.77 -18.74 -0.48
CA ARG A 27 -6.72 -19.82 -0.74
C ARG A 27 -6.39 -21.02 0.15
N GLY A 28 -7.17 -21.23 1.18
CA GLY A 28 -6.82 -22.20 2.20
C GLY A 28 -5.51 -21.82 2.88
N ASN A 29 -4.51 -22.69 2.81
CA ASN A 29 -3.15 -22.42 3.31
C ASN A 29 -2.14 -22.04 2.21
N LEU A 30 -2.63 -21.75 0.99
CA LEU A 30 -1.79 -21.32 -0.13
C LEU A 30 -1.85 -19.80 -0.28
N VAL A 31 -0.70 -19.20 -0.53
CA VAL A 31 -0.58 -17.78 -0.91
C VAL A 31 -0.19 -17.72 -2.38
N LEU A 32 -1.05 -17.11 -3.18
CA LEU A 32 -0.86 -16.97 -4.64
C LEU A 32 -0.55 -15.51 -4.94
N GLU A 33 0.65 -15.24 -5.41
CA GLU A 33 1.05 -13.89 -5.78
C GLU A 33 0.31 -13.43 -7.05
N SER A 34 -0.29 -12.25 -7.00
CA SER A 34 -0.85 -11.59 -8.18
C SER A 34 0.23 -10.82 -8.93
N PRO A 35 0.07 -10.61 -10.25
CA PRO A 35 0.96 -9.73 -10.98
C PRO A 35 1.04 -8.36 -10.29
N MET A 36 2.26 -7.83 -10.14
CA MET A 36 2.46 -6.52 -9.54
C MET A 36 1.73 -5.42 -10.32
N GLY A 37 1.25 -4.40 -9.62
CA GLY A 37 0.58 -3.26 -10.21
C GLY A 37 1.51 -2.41 -11.08
N LYS A 38 0.92 -1.52 -11.87
CA LYS A 38 1.69 -0.54 -12.64
C LYS A 38 2.38 0.45 -11.71
N VAL A 39 3.56 0.93 -12.13
CA VAL A 39 4.24 2.02 -11.44
C VAL A 39 3.47 3.31 -11.65
N GLY A 40 3.24 4.05 -10.58
CA GLY A 40 2.64 5.37 -10.61
C GLY A 40 3.57 6.45 -10.04
N ASN A 41 3.13 7.69 -10.13
CA ASN A 41 3.81 8.84 -9.58
C ASN A 41 2.88 9.51 -8.54
N PRO A 42 3.26 9.60 -7.27
CA PRO A 42 2.36 10.11 -6.23
C PRO A 42 2.00 11.59 -6.38
N LYS A 43 2.74 12.34 -7.21
CA LYS A 43 2.42 13.72 -7.53
C LYS A 43 1.39 13.85 -8.67
N LYS A 44 1.36 12.89 -9.59
CA LYS A 44 0.57 12.96 -10.83
C LYS A 44 -0.64 12.03 -10.83
N ASP A 45 -0.50 10.89 -10.18
CA ASP A 45 -1.53 9.86 -10.15
C ASP A 45 -2.30 9.93 -8.83
N LEU A 46 -3.62 9.73 -8.89
CA LEU A 46 -4.47 9.71 -7.70
C LEU A 46 -4.28 8.42 -6.92
N ASP A 47 -4.18 7.31 -7.63
CA ASP A 47 -3.99 5.99 -7.07
C ASP A 47 -3.18 5.09 -8.00
N VAL A 48 -2.73 3.98 -7.47
CA VAL A 48 -2.26 2.81 -8.19
C VAL A 48 -3.04 1.62 -7.67
N TYR A 49 -3.17 0.59 -8.48
CA TYR A 49 -3.94 -0.59 -8.08
C TYR A 49 -3.35 -1.87 -8.67
N ILE A 50 -3.67 -2.96 -7.99
CA ILE A 50 -3.37 -4.32 -8.42
C ILE A 50 -4.66 -5.02 -8.83
N THR A 51 -4.57 -5.91 -9.80
CA THR A 51 -5.71 -6.73 -10.22
C THR A 51 -5.47 -8.17 -9.81
N HIS A 52 -6.37 -8.71 -8.99
CA HIS A 52 -6.38 -10.13 -8.67
C HIS A 52 -7.18 -10.88 -9.73
N ARG A 53 -6.62 -11.99 -10.22
CA ARG A 53 -7.26 -12.83 -11.22
C ARG A 53 -7.78 -14.11 -10.60
N ASP A 54 -8.86 -14.65 -11.18
CA ASP A 54 -9.42 -15.96 -10.81
C ASP A 54 -9.80 -16.09 -9.33
N ILE A 55 -10.33 -15.01 -8.75
CA ILE A 55 -10.84 -15.02 -7.37
C ILE A 55 -12.00 -16.01 -7.28
N ARG A 56 -11.96 -16.88 -6.26
CA ARG A 56 -12.97 -17.89 -5.96
C ARG A 56 -13.65 -17.58 -4.64
N TYR A 57 -14.82 -18.16 -4.45
CA TYR A 57 -15.52 -18.07 -3.17
C TYR A 57 -14.63 -18.58 -2.02
N GLY A 58 -14.55 -17.79 -0.94
CA GLY A 58 -13.73 -18.10 0.22
C GLY A 58 -12.28 -17.63 0.13
N ASP A 59 -11.83 -17.09 -1.02
CA ASP A 59 -10.51 -16.48 -1.14
C ASP A 59 -10.44 -15.20 -0.29
N ILE A 60 -9.27 -14.97 0.28
CA ILE A 60 -8.91 -13.71 0.94
C ILE A 60 -7.95 -12.98 0.01
N THR A 61 -8.22 -11.72 -0.28
CA THR A 61 -7.28 -10.89 -1.02
C THR A 61 -6.43 -10.06 -0.08
N PHE A 62 -5.22 -9.76 -0.51
CA PHE A 62 -4.35 -8.80 0.16
C PHE A 62 -3.58 -7.98 -0.86
N HIS A 63 -3.30 -6.75 -0.52
CA HIS A 63 -2.47 -5.87 -1.33
C HIS A 63 -1.70 -4.89 -0.44
N SER A 64 -0.73 -4.21 -1.03
CA SER A 64 0.01 -3.14 -0.38
C SER A 64 -0.38 -1.79 -0.94
N HIS A 65 -0.47 -0.79 -0.07
CA HIS A 65 -0.39 0.60 -0.49
C HIS A 65 1.08 1.05 -0.46
N PRO A 66 1.57 1.67 -1.55
CA PRO A 66 3.00 1.94 -1.70
C PRO A 66 3.56 2.91 -0.66
N SER A 67 4.84 2.76 -0.34
CA SER A 67 5.56 3.70 0.52
C SER A 67 6.07 4.93 -0.22
N GLY A 68 6.02 4.95 -1.54
CA GLY A 68 6.57 6.00 -2.36
C GLY A 68 6.10 7.40 -1.98
N GLN A 69 7.00 8.35 -2.10
CA GLN A 69 6.69 9.76 -1.83
C GLN A 69 7.65 10.68 -2.58
N ILE A 70 7.17 11.86 -2.87
CA ILE A 70 7.95 12.97 -3.44
C ILE A 70 7.88 14.13 -2.45
N ILE A 71 9.05 14.64 -2.05
CA ILE A 71 9.16 15.80 -1.18
C ILE A 71 9.72 16.95 -2.01
N GLU A 72 8.94 18.02 -2.19
CA GLU A 72 9.36 19.25 -2.84
C GLU A 72 9.63 20.30 -1.78
N ARG A 73 10.89 20.72 -1.69
CA ARG A 73 11.33 21.78 -0.78
C ARG A 73 11.44 23.10 -1.54
N PRO A 74 11.28 24.25 -0.84
CA PRO A 74 11.55 25.54 -1.45
C PRO A 74 12.96 25.59 -2.03
N ASP A 75 13.09 26.15 -3.24
CA ASP A 75 14.37 26.35 -3.89
C ASP A 75 15.11 27.52 -3.20
N ASN A 76 16.32 27.25 -2.68
CA ASN A 76 17.20 28.22 -2.05
C ASN A 76 18.34 28.67 -2.97
N ALA A 77 18.32 28.30 -4.26
CA ALA A 77 19.37 28.68 -5.21
C ALA A 77 19.38 30.19 -5.44
N GLY A 78 20.36 30.86 -4.85
CA GLY A 78 20.64 32.28 -5.10
C GLY A 78 19.90 33.28 -4.22
N GLY A 79 19.25 32.89 -3.13
CA GLY A 79 18.57 33.86 -2.26
C GLY A 79 17.86 33.28 -1.04
N THR A 80 17.43 34.14 -0.15
CA THR A 80 16.60 33.79 0.98
C THR A 80 15.16 33.66 0.51
N ILE A 81 14.56 32.45 0.60
CA ILE A 81 13.14 32.25 0.37
C ILE A 81 12.39 32.57 1.67
N ILE A 82 11.56 33.59 1.63
CA ILE A 82 10.65 33.94 2.73
C ILE A 82 9.29 33.29 2.43
N GLY A 83 8.80 32.44 3.34
CA GLY A 83 7.47 31.83 3.22
C GLY A 83 7.37 30.62 2.29
N GLY A 84 8.48 29.98 1.94
CA GLY A 84 8.47 28.72 1.18
C GLY A 84 7.90 27.55 2.00
N VAL A 85 7.09 26.69 1.36
CA VAL A 85 6.45 25.54 1.99
C VAL A 85 6.99 24.26 1.39
N THR A 86 7.39 23.31 2.23
CA THR A 86 7.69 21.94 1.82
C THR A 86 6.39 21.21 1.51
N LYS A 87 6.29 20.60 0.33
CA LYS A 87 5.15 19.79 -0.10
C LYS A 87 5.54 18.32 -0.15
N THR A 88 4.70 17.47 0.42
CA THR A 88 4.87 16.02 0.36
C THR A 88 3.71 15.41 -0.41
N PHE A 89 4.03 14.64 -1.43
CA PHE A 89 3.09 13.85 -2.22
C PHE A 89 3.30 12.38 -1.87
N GLN A 90 2.26 11.73 -1.38
CA GLN A 90 2.33 10.33 -0.96
C GLN A 90 1.05 9.59 -1.27
N TRP A 91 1.15 8.28 -1.37
CA TRP A 91 0.00 7.41 -1.57
C TRP A 91 -0.88 7.35 -0.34
N VAL A 92 -2.16 7.04 -0.55
CA VAL A 92 -3.13 6.81 0.54
C VAL A 92 -2.65 5.66 1.42
N ARG A 93 -2.87 5.78 2.72
CA ARG A 93 -2.40 4.80 3.71
C ARG A 93 -3.45 3.75 4.05
N ALA A 94 -4.67 4.17 4.34
CA ALA A 94 -5.78 3.28 4.66
C ALA A 94 -6.44 2.73 3.38
N PRO A 95 -7.22 1.64 3.48
CA PRO A 95 -8.01 1.15 2.34
C PRO A 95 -8.85 2.26 1.73
N SER A 96 -8.84 2.35 0.41
CA SER A 96 -9.66 3.31 -0.33
C SER A 96 -11.14 2.92 -0.28
N ILE A 97 -11.99 3.84 -0.71
CA ILE A 97 -13.42 3.54 -0.87
C ILE A 97 -13.64 2.40 -1.87
N ASP A 98 -12.81 2.34 -2.91
CA ASP A 98 -12.84 1.27 -3.90
C ASP A 98 -12.45 -0.08 -3.32
N ASP A 99 -11.43 -0.13 -2.47
CA ASP A 99 -11.03 -1.36 -1.78
C ASP A 99 -12.18 -1.90 -0.94
N ILE A 100 -12.82 -1.03 -0.17
CA ILE A 100 -13.96 -1.38 0.68
C ILE A 100 -15.14 -1.87 -0.14
N ASN A 101 -15.49 -1.18 -1.22
CA ASN A 101 -16.61 -1.55 -2.08
C ASN A 101 -16.39 -2.86 -2.85
N LYS A 102 -15.14 -3.20 -3.16
CA LYS A 102 -14.76 -4.43 -3.87
C LYS A 102 -14.42 -5.60 -2.97
N ALA A 103 -14.38 -5.40 -1.65
CA ALA A 103 -14.05 -6.47 -0.71
C ALA A 103 -14.99 -7.66 -0.89
N SER A 104 -14.42 -8.84 -1.07
CA SER A 104 -15.17 -10.11 -1.24
C SER A 104 -15.46 -10.82 0.09
N GLY A 105 -14.82 -10.37 1.14
CA GLY A 105 -14.92 -10.91 2.49
C GLY A 105 -14.06 -10.07 3.42
N THR A 106 -13.29 -10.71 4.29
CA THR A 106 -12.26 -10.05 5.09
C THR A 106 -10.97 -10.00 4.29
N ASP A 107 -10.51 -8.81 3.97
CA ASP A 107 -9.32 -8.58 3.17
C ASP A 107 -8.26 -7.81 3.98
N TYR A 108 -7.02 -7.82 3.49
CA TYR A 108 -5.87 -7.22 4.18
C TYR A 108 -5.20 -6.21 3.27
N GLU A 109 -4.91 -5.03 3.82
CA GLU A 109 -4.11 -4.01 3.16
C GLU A 109 -2.89 -3.69 4.02
N PHE A 110 -1.73 -3.77 3.39
CA PHE A 110 -0.43 -3.51 4.02
C PHE A 110 0.04 -2.12 3.62
N SER A 111 -0.18 -1.13 4.46
CA SER A 111 0.31 0.22 4.23
C SER A 111 1.82 0.27 4.47
N ARG A 112 2.59 0.30 3.39
CA ARG A 112 4.05 0.24 3.49
C ARG A 112 4.66 1.54 4.01
N GLY A 113 3.97 2.66 3.82
CA GLY A 113 4.49 3.96 4.25
C GLY A 113 4.37 4.22 5.75
N ASP A 114 3.37 3.66 6.43
CA ASP A 114 3.16 3.84 7.88
C ASP A 114 3.36 2.55 8.68
N GLY A 115 3.55 1.41 8.02
CA GLY A 115 3.77 0.13 8.68
C GLY A 115 2.55 -0.44 9.40
N ILE A 116 1.35 -0.12 8.94
CA ILE A 116 0.08 -0.62 9.47
C ILE A 116 -0.52 -1.65 8.52
N VAL A 117 -1.06 -2.73 9.08
CA VAL A 117 -1.93 -3.66 8.35
C VAL A 117 -3.38 -3.34 8.70
N TYR A 118 -4.16 -3.04 7.69
CA TYR A 118 -5.60 -2.80 7.81
C TYR A 118 -6.34 -4.08 7.45
N ILE A 119 -7.24 -4.49 8.32
CA ILE A 119 -8.16 -5.61 8.11
C ILE A 119 -9.52 -4.99 7.85
N TYR A 120 -10.09 -5.25 6.69
CA TYR A 120 -11.30 -4.58 6.24
C TYR A 120 -12.26 -5.52 5.52
N ASN A 121 -13.50 -5.08 5.41
CA ASN A 121 -14.56 -5.68 4.61
C ASN A 121 -15.43 -4.58 4.00
N ARG A 122 -16.56 -4.93 3.39
CA ARG A 122 -17.48 -3.95 2.80
C ARG A 122 -18.08 -2.96 3.79
N SER A 123 -18.00 -3.22 5.08
CA SER A 123 -18.43 -2.30 6.15
C SER A 123 -17.33 -1.34 6.58
N GLY A 124 -16.14 -1.45 6.02
CA GLY A 124 -14.98 -0.61 6.32
C GLY A 124 -13.89 -1.34 7.08
N VAL A 125 -12.99 -0.57 7.67
CA VAL A 125 -11.87 -1.09 8.47
C VAL A 125 -12.40 -1.67 9.77
N GLN A 126 -12.08 -2.93 10.03
CA GLN A 126 -12.50 -3.67 11.22
C GLN A 126 -11.42 -3.70 12.30
N ALA A 127 -10.15 -3.72 11.90
CA ALA A 127 -9.01 -3.74 12.81
C ALA A 127 -7.76 -3.19 12.13
N THR A 128 -6.80 -2.74 12.94
CA THR A 128 -5.46 -2.37 12.49
C THR A 128 -4.43 -3.05 13.38
N ILE A 129 -3.34 -3.51 12.76
CA ILE A 129 -2.25 -4.19 13.47
C ILE A 129 -0.94 -3.58 12.96
N PRO A 130 -0.01 -3.19 13.85
CA PRO A 130 1.34 -2.84 13.40
C PRO A 130 1.95 -4.00 12.61
N GLN A 131 2.46 -3.75 11.43
CA GLN A 131 2.97 -4.78 10.53
C GLN A 131 4.05 -5.64 11.19
N LYS A 132 4.90 -5.06 12.00
CA LYS A 132 5.91 -5.78 12.77
C LYS A 132 5.35 -6.87 13.68
N ARG A 133 4.09 -6.74 14.11
CA ARG A 133 3.39 -7.76 14.91
C ARG A 133 2.70 -8.81 14.06
N PHE A 134 2.34 -8.46 12.83
CA PHE A 134 1.70 -9.37 11.90
C PHE A 134 2.68 -10.42 11.34
N ILE A 135 3.95 -10.03 11.20
CA ILE A 135 4.98 -10.81 10.50
C ILE A 135 5.54 -11.96 11.32
N THR A 136 5.52 -11.88 12.63
CA THR A 136 6.17 -12.88 13.48
C THR A 136 5.16 -13.51 14.41
N PRO A 137 4.58 -14.68 14.06
CA PRO A 137 3.96 -15.50 15.09
C PRO A 137 5.07 -15.86 16.09
N LYS A 138 4.98 -15.35 17.30
CA LYS A 138 5.79 -15.88 18.36
C LYS A 138 5.40 -17.34 18.56
N LYS A 139 6.33 -18.21 18.33
CA LYS A 139 6.19 -19.58 18.78
C LYS A 139 6.07 -19.62 20.30
#